data_d5f77640b9164137498121be5d9280a6
#
_entry.id   d5f77640b9164137498121be5d9280a6
#
_cell.length_a   1.000
_cell.length_b   1.000
_cell.length_c   1.000
_cell.angle_alpha   90.00
_cell.angle_beta   90.00
_cell.angle_gamma   90.00
#
_symmetry.space_group_name_H-M   'P 1'
#
loop_
_entity.id
_entity.type
_entity.pdbx_description
1 polymer ?
#
loop_
_entity_poly.entity_id
_entity_poly.type
_entity_poly.pdbx_seq_one_letter_code
_entity_poly.pdbx_strand_id
1 'polypeptide(L)'
;MKIKNAEKSYATVAEMKLPKHETPTKPNILFRTLLKTVSLPDLFLTRFKCRRVGMERLGKDEPCLILMNHSSFIDLKIAASVLYPRPFNIVATLDAFVGKSWLMRQLGCIPTRKFVFDIGLVRDISHCIKKLKSSVLMYPEAGYSFDGTATTLPDSLGKFVKMLGAPLVMLETFGAFHRDPLYNELQKRKVRVSAELRYVLSSEEIANMSADEIDAVIKREFSFDNFKWQQENKICVSEPFRADGLERLLYKCPSCGSEGHMKGEGIHIGCAACGKRWELTEYGYLSATSGETEFAHIPDWYAWERKCVREELDNGTYGFCVPVDIYMIVNTRGVFKVGQGKLEHSKEGFHLTGCDGQLDYTQKSVSLYTLNSDFYWYKLGDVIGIGNQNALYYCFPANDRSVVTKARLATEEIYKTLRAEKTEKRK
;
A
#
# COMPACT_ATOMS: atom_id res chain seq x y z
N MET A 1 -9.37 -2.76 12.85
CA MET A 1 -10.75 -3.12 12.42
C MET A 1 -10.80 -4.63 12.23
N LYS A 2 -11.87 -5.36 12.61
CA LYS A 2 -11.97 -6.80 12.36
C LYS A 2 -12.68 -7.05 11.02
N ILE A 3 -12.24 -8.05 10.25
CA ILE A 3 -12.90 -8.51 9.03
C ILE A 3 -13.73 -9.77 9.32
N LYS A 4 -14.83 -9.95 8.60
CA LYS A 4 -15.65 -11.16 8.71
C LYS A 4 -14.88 -12.34 8.12
N ASN A 5 -14.43 -13.26 8.96
CA ASN A 5 -13.73 -14.47 8.57
C ASN A 5 -14.47 -15.73 9.08
N ALA A 6 -14.22 -16.84 8.43
CA ALA A 6 -14.72 -18.16 8.81
C ALA A 6 -13.82 -19.26 8.21
N GLU A 7 -13.85 -20.44 8.79
CA GLU A 7 -13.19 -21.62 8.22
C GLU A 7 -14.14 -22.34 7.27
N LYS A 8 -13.63 -22.73 6.11
CA LYS A 8 -14.33 -23.54 5.10
C LYS A 8 -13.34 -24.36 4.30
N SER A 9 -13.76 -25.52 3.77
CA SER A 9 -12.90 -26.28 2.87
C SER A 9 -12.58 -25.49 1.60
N TYR A 10 -11.39 -25.71 1.03
CA TYR A 10 -10.96 -25.11 -0.23
C TYR A 10 -11.98 -25.32 -1.35
N ALA A 11 -12.44 -26.57 -1.54
CA ALA A 11 -13.42 -26.92 -2.57
C ALA A 11 -14.70 -26.07 -2.46
N THR A 12 -15.24 -25.93 -1.23
CA THR A 12 -16.45 -25.12 -1.00
C THR A 12 -16.25 -23.65 -1.37
N VAL A 13 -15.06 -23.08 -1.11
CA VAL A 13 -14.79 -21.67 -1.41
C VAL A 13 -14.48 -21.47 -2.89
N ALA A 14 -13.77 -22.41 -3.52
CA ALA A 14 -13.43 -22.37 -4.93
C ALA A 14 -14.67 -22.40 -5.85
N GLU A 15 -15.73 -23.09 -5.43
CA GLU A 15 -17.02 -23.15 -6.15
C GLU A 15 -17.90 -21.90 -5.96
N MET A 16 -17.50 -20.96 -5.10
CA MET A 16 -18.29 -19.75 -4.87
C MET A 16 -18.36 -18.89 -6.12
N LYS A 17 -19.56 -18.39 -6.42
CA LYS A 17 -19.77 -17.46 -7.53
C LYS A 17 -19.05 -16.13 -7.29
N LEU A 18 -18.40 -15.64 -8.34
CA LEU A 18 -17.87 -14.28 -8.38
C LEU A 18 -18.99 -13.26 -8.18
N PRO A 19 -18.70 -12.09 -7.60
CA PRO A 19 -19.67 -11.00 -7.51
C PRO A 19 -20.02 -10.53 -8.93
N LYS A 20 -21.30 -10.26 -9.16
CA LYS A 20 -21.70 -9.57 -10.40
C LYS A 20 -21.11 -8.16 -10.39
N HIS A 21 -20.67 -7.71 -11.58
CA HIS A 21 -20.27 -6.32 -11.74
C HIS A 21 -21.49 -5.42 -11.50
N GLU A 22 -21.29 -4.40 -10.71
CA GLU A 22 -22.29 -3.37 -10.46
C GLU A 22 -21.65 -2.01 -10.77
N THR A 23 -22.26 -1.28 -11.68
CA THR A 23 -21.81 0.06 -12.09
C THR A 23 -21.71 0.99 -10.87
N PRO A 24 -20.63 1.77 -10.72
CA PRO A 24 -20.51 2.75 -9.66
C PRO A 24 -21.61 3.79 -9.67
N THR A 25 -21.98 4.27 -8.50
CA THR A 25 -22.96 5.34 -8.31
C THR A 25 -22.27 6.57 -7.72
N LYS A 26 -22.87 7.74 -7.93
CA LYS A 26 -22.42 8.98 -7.29
C LYS A 26 -22.59 8.86 -5.77
N PRO A 27 -21.56 9.18 -4.95
CA PRO A 27 -21.67 9.07 -3.50
C PRO A 27 -22.83 9.89 -2.94
N ASN A 28 -23.64 9.28 -2.09
CA ASN A 28 -24.78 9.94 -1.48
C ASN A 28 -24.33 11.07 -0.54
N ILE A 29 -25.00 12.23 -0.61
CA ILE A 29 -24.63 13.41 0.19
C ILE A 29 -24.73 13.14 1.70
N LEU A 30 -25.71 12.36 2.15
CA LEU A 30 -25.86 12.00 3.56
C LEU A 30 -24.66 11.20 4.06
N PHE A 31 -24.22 10.19 3.30
CA PHE A 31 -23.06 9.37 3.65
C PHE A 31 -21.75 10.16 3.57
N ARG A 32 -21.61 11.09 2.61
CA ARG A 32 -20.43 11.99 2.55
C ARG A 32 -20.38 12.90 3.78
N THR A 33 -21.51 13.48 4.18
CA THR A 33 -21.61 14.33 5.37
C THR A 33 -21.32 13.52 6.63
N LEU A 34 -21.91 12.31 6.74
CA LEU A 34 -21.63 11.41 7.86
C LEU A 34 -20.15 11.05 7.94
N LEU A 35 -19.52 10.66 6.83
CA LEU A 35 -18.09 10.32 6.79
C LEU A 35 -17.23 11.50 7.23
N LYS A 36 -17.52 12.71 6.73
CA LYS A 36 -16.87 13.94 7.20
C LYS A 36 -17.04 14.12 8.71
N THR A 37 -18.27 14.03 9.22
CA THR A 37 -18.55 14.25 10.63
C THR A 37 -17.83 13.27 11.55
N VAL A 38 -17.82 11.96 11.21
CA VAL A 38 -17.11 10.96 11.99
C VAL A 38 -15.58 11.05 11.84
N SER A 39 -15.10 11.81 10.86
CA SER A 39 -13.67 12.08 10.67
C SER A 39 -13.16 13.21 11.58
N LEU A 40 -14.02 14.16 11.95
CA LEU A 40 -13.62 15.37 12.68
C LEU A 40 -12.89 15.10 14.01
N PRO A 41 -13.32 14.14 14.88
CA PRO A 41 -12.64 13.89 16.13
C PRO A 41 -11.15 13.53 15.94
N ASP A 42 -10.83 12.58 15.02
CA ASP A 42 -9.45 12.19 14.73
C ASP A 42 -8.63 13.36 14.13
N LEU A 43 -9.24 14.13 13.23
CA LEU A 43 -8.59 15.30 12.62
C LEU A 43 -8.34 16.41 13.66
N PHE A 44 -9.27 16.61 14.58
CA PHE A 44 -9.09 17.55 15.70
C PHE A 44 -7.95 17.11 16.64
N LEU A 45 -7.93 15.83 17.02
CA LEU A 45 -6.88 15.27 17.89
C LEU A 45 -5.49 15.38 17.27
N THR A 46 -5.37 15.26 15.94
CA THR A 46 -4.11 15.41 15.21
C THR A 46 -3.78 16.88 14.86
N ARG A 47 -4.62 17.83 15.25
CA ARG A 47 -4.49 19.26 14.89
C ARG A 47 -4.34 19.45 13.37
N PHE A 48 -5.13 18.70 12.62
CA PHE A 48 -5.04 18.62 11.17
C PHE A 48 -5.13 20.01 10.50
N LYS A 49 -4.27 20.22 9.52
CA LYS A 49 -4.28 21.40 8.63
C LYS A 49 -4.13 20.95 7.19
N CYS A 50 -4.79 21.65 6.27
CA CYS A 50 -4.67 21.40 4.84
C CYS A 50 -4.31 22.69 4.10
N ARG A 51 -3.23 22.66 3.31
CA ARG A 51 -2.88 23.72 2.36
C ARG A 51 -3.49 23.39 1.00
N ARG A 52 -3.99 24.41 0.29
CA ARG A 52 -4.54 24.27 -1.05
C ARG A 52 -3.65 25.07 -2.01
N VAL A 53 -3.18 24.43 -3.09
CA VAL A 53 -2.25 25.04 -4.05
C VAL A 53 -2.83 24.90 -5.44
N GLY A 54 -3.07 26.04 -6.11
CA GLY A 54 -3.62 26.08 -7.46
C GLY A 54 -5.04 25.55 -7.61
N MET A 55 -5.75 25.30 -6.50
CA MET A 55 -7.08 24.68 -6.53
C MET A 55 -8.18 25.61 -7.07
N GLU A 56 -7.92 26.90 -7.19
CA GLU A 56 -8.77 27.89 -7.87
C GLU A 56 -8.90 27.63 -9.38
N ARG A 57 -7.92 26.90 -9.97
CA ARG A 57 -7.95 26.48 -11.38
C ARG A 57 -8.99 25.37 -11.63
N LEU A 58 -9.39 24.63 -10.60
CA LEU A 58 -10.37 23.55 -10.74
C LEU A 58 -11.79 24.08 -10.62
N GLY A 59 -12.58 23.96 -11.68
CA GLY A 59 -13.96 24.38 -11.72
C GLY A 59 -14.79 23.75 -10.57
N LYS A 60 -15.77 24.50 -10.05
CA LYS A 60 -16.59 24.08 -8.90
C LYS A 60 -17.19 22.69 -9.07
N ASP A 61 -17.74 22.39 -10.24
CA ASP A 61 -18.41 21.13 -10.57
C ASP A 61 -17.58 20.26 -11.54
N GLU A 62 -16.33 20.63 -11.81
CA GLU A 62 -15.43 19.91 -12.70
C GLU A 62 -14.86 18.67 -11.99
N PRO A 63 -15.12 17.45 -12.49
CA PRO A 63 -14.55 16.24 -11.91
C PRO A 63 -13.09 16.09 -12.25
N CYS A 64 -12.30 15.59 -11.30
CA CYS A 64 -10.86 15.38 -11.46
C CYS A 64 -10.45 13.99 -11.00
N LEU A 65 -9.29 13.52 -11.48
CA LEU A 65 -8.60 12.39 -10.89
C LEU A 65 -7.74 12.90 -9.72
N ILE A 66 -7.91 12.30 -8.57
CA ILE A 66 -7.16 12.64 -7.36
C ILE A 66 -6.24 11.46 -7.04
N LEU A 67 -4.94 11.69 -7.08
CA LEU A 67 -3.95 10.75 -6.59
C LEU A 67 -3.58 11.11 -5.17
N MET A 68 -3.40 10.10 -4.31
CA MET A 68 -3.06 10.30 -2.91
C MET A 68 -2.01 9.27 -2.49
N ASN A 69 -1.01 9.71 -1.70
CA ASN A 69 -0.08 8.80 -1.05
C ASN A 69 -0.81 7.97 0.02
N HIS A 70 -0.37 6.73 0.23
CA HIS A 70 -1.06 5.82 1.15
C HIS A 70 -0.18 5.50 2.36
N SER A 71 -0.43 6.20 3.45
CA SER A 71 0.45 6.16 4.62
C SER A 71 -0.22 5.54 5.85
N SER A 72 -1.55 5.70 6.01
CA SER A 72 -2.22 5.35 7.26
C SER A 72 -3.74 5.30 7.11
N PHE A 73 -4.43 4.71 8.09
CA PHE A 73 -5.91 4.67 8.13
C PHE A 73 -6.59 6.05 8.25
N ILE A 74 -5.87 7.11 8.63
CA ILE A 74 -6.42 8.45 8.66
C ILE A 74 -6.61 9.05 7.25
N ASP A 75 -5.96 8.49 6.23
CA ASP A 75 -5.99 9.00 4.85
C ASP A 75 -7.42 9.18 4.32
N LEU A 76 -8.29 8.19 4.54
CA LEU A 76 -9.70 8.29 4.16
C LEU A 76 -10.42 9.45 4.87
N LYS A 77 -10.10 9.69 6.15
CA LYS A 77 -10.71 10.77 6.94
C LYS A 77 -10.24 12.14 6.46
N ILE A 78 -8.96 12.22 6.09
CA ILE A 78 -8.38 13.43 5.47
C ILE A 78 -9.08 13.71 4.14
N ALA A 79 -9.14 12.73 3.25
CA ALA A 79 -9.79 12.87 1.95
C ALA A 79 -11.27 13.29 2.11
N ALA A 80 -12.03 12.63 2.99
CA ALA A 80 -13.43 12.96 3.25
C ALA A 80 -13.64 14.39 3.75
N SER A 81 -12.72 14.91 4.56
CA SER A 81 -12.82 16.28 5.08
C SER A 81 -12.36 17.33 4.08
N VAL A 82 -11.22 17.09 3.41
CA VAL A 82 -10.58 18.05 2.49
C VAL A 82 -11.39 18.24 1.21
N LEU A 83 -11.97 17.17 0.68
CA LEU A 83 -12.72 17.18 -0.58
C LEU A 83 -14.18 17.60 -0.41
N TYR A 84 -14.75 17.56 0.81
CA TYR A 84 -16.13 17.98 1.04
C TYR A 84 -16.35 19.46 0.68
N PRO A 85 -17.46 19.85 0.01
CA PRO A 85 -18.63 19.04 -0.39
C PRO A 85 -18.52 18.37 -1.78
N ARG A 86 -17.36 18.41 -2.44
CA ARG A 86 -17.15 17.81 -3.77
C ARG A 86 -17.43 16.30 -3.72
N PRO A 87 -18.27 15.76 -4.62
CA PRO A 87 -18.47 14.33 -4.69
C PRO A 87 -17.21 13.66 -5.26
N PHE A 88 -16.79 12.57 -4.62
CA PHE A 88 -15.71 11.73 -5.14
C PHE A 88 -16.00 10.26 -4.89
N ASN A 89 -15.70 9.43 -5.86
CA ASN A 89 -15.62 7.98 -5.74
C ASN A 89 -14.21 7.60 -5.29
N ILE A 90 -14.05 6.46 -4.63
CA ILE A 90 -12.75 5.99 -4.16
C ILE A 90 -12.50 4.57 -4.59
N VAL A 91 -11.33 4.31 -5.19
CA VAL A 91 -10.90 2.95 -5.51
C VAL A 91 -10.49 2.26 -4.20
N ALA A 92 -11.13 1.15 -3.89
CA ALA A 92 -10.89 0.40 -2.66
C ALA A 92 -10.81 -1.10 -2.95
N THR A 93 -9.99 -1.80 -2.17
CA THR A 93 -9.76 -3.24 -2.35
C THR A 93 -10.99 -4.08 -2.00
N LEU A 94 -11.12 -5.24 -2.63
CA LEU A 94 -12.27 -6.13 -2.47
C LEU A 94 -12.49 -6.55 -1.00
N ASP A 95 -11.42 -6.74 -0.23
CA ASP A 95 -11.49 -7.05 1.20
C ASP A 95 -12.19 -5.94 2.01
N ALA A 96 -12.05 -4.67 1.61
CA ALA A 96 -12.77 -3.57 2.25
C ALA A 96 -14.30 -3.67 2.13
N PHE A 97 -14.80 -4.43 1.15
CA PHE A 97 -16.23 -4.65 0.94
C PHE A 97 -16.79 -5.84 1.72
N VAL A 98 -15.95 -6.69 2.28
CA VAL A 98 -16.38 -7.92 2.98
C VAL A 98 -17.36 -7.59 4.11
N GLY A 99 -18.59 -8.11 4.00
CA GLY A 99 -19.67 -7.94 4.97
C GLY A 99 -20.31 -6.54 5.02
N LYS A 100 -19.91 -5.60 4.14
CA LYS A 100 -20.41 -4.22 4.15
C LYS A 100 -20.51 -3.59 2.75
N SER A 101 -20.68 -4.41 1.71
CA SER A 101 -20.72 -3.97 0.31
C SER A 101 -21.72 -2.83 0.06
N TRP A 102 -22.91 -2.89 0.64
CA TRP A 102 -23.91 -1.84 0.51
C TRP A 102 -23.37 -0.48 1.03
N LEU A 103 -22.81 -0.46 2.25
CA LEU A 103 -22.26 0.77 2.83
C LEU A 103 -21.12 1.35 1.99
N MET A 104 -20.18 0.48 1.54
CA MET A 104 -19.06 0.90 0.69
C MET A 104 -19.56 1.55 -0.61
N ARG A 105 -20.62 1.03 -1.21
CA ARG A 105 -21.26 1.63 -2.39
C ARG A 105 -21.89 2.99 -2.10
N GLN A 106 -22.58 3.15 -0.97
CA GLN A 106 -23.15 4.45 -0.57
C GLN A 106 -22.07 5.51 -0.35
N LEU A 107 -20.88 5.09 0.07
CA LEU A 107 -19.70 5.95 0.18
C LEU A 107 -19.02 6.20 -1.17
N GLY A 108 -19.49 5.57 -2.26
CA GLY A 108 -18.94 5.72 -3.60
C GLY A 108 -17.68 4.88 -3.86
N CYS A 109 -17.43 3.86 -3.06
CA CYS A 109 -16.28 2.99 -3.26
C CYS A 109 -16.43 2.12 -4.52
N ILE A 110 -15.35 2.00 -5.28
CA ILE A 110 -15.22 1.17 -6.48
C ILE A 110 -14.34 -0.02 -6.10
N PRO A 111 -14.82 -1.27 -6.17
CA PRO A 111 -14.04 -2.44 -5.78
C PRO A 111 -12.94 -2.72 -6.80
N THR A 112 -11.75 -3.06 -6.32
CA THR A 112 -10.64 -3.56 -7.14
C THR A 112 -9.97 -4.76 -6.50
N ARG A 113 -9.36 -5.62 -7.32
CA ARG A 113 -8.42 -6.65 -6.88
C ARG A 113 -7.00 -6.12 -7.05
N LYS A 114 -6.24 -6.04 -5.96
CA LYS A 114 -4.86 -5.54 -6.00
C LYS A 114 -4.02 -6.36 -6.98
N PHE A 115 -3.24 -5.66 -7.79
CA PHE A 115 -2.27 -6.22 -8.75
C PHE A 115 -2.87 -7.20 -9.78
N VAL A 116 -4.18 -7.17 -9.97
CA VAL A 116 -4.87 -7.89 -11.02
C VAL A 116 -5.30 -6.89 -12.09
N PHE A 117 -4.89 -7.13 -13.34
CA PHE A 117 -5.30 -6.27 -14.45
C PHE A 117 -6.81 -6.31 -14.64
N ASP A 118 -7.47 -5.17 -14.53
CA ASP A 118 -8.92 -5.04 -14.57
C ASP A 118 -9.37 -3.89 -15.48
N ILE A 119 -9.78 -4.24 -16.69
CA ILE A 119 -10.37 -3.28 -17.65
C ILE A 119 -11.69 -2.70 -17.09
N GLY A 120 -12.41 -3.48 -16.27
CA GLY A 120 -13.63 -3.04 -15.61
C GLY A 120 -13.40 -1.83 -14.72
N LEU A 121 -12.32 -1.84 -13.92
CA LEU A 121 -11.94 -0.71 -13.08
C LEU A 121 -11.71 0.57 -13.91
N VAL A 122 -10.99 0.47 -15.03
CA VAL A 122 -10.75 1.62 -15.93
C VAL A 122 -12.06 2.19 -16.47
N ARG A 123 -13.00 1.32 -16.86
CA ARG A 123 -14.34 1.69 -17.31
C ARG A 123 -15.14 2.37 -16.21
N ASP A 124 -15.08 1.84 -15.00
CA ASP A 124 -15.80 2.37 -13.83
C ASP A 124 -15.29 3.77 -13.44
N ILE A 125 -13.97 3.97 -13.43
CA ILE A 125 -13.37 5.29 -13.19
C ILE A 125 -13.80 6.28 -14.28
N SER A 126 -13.74 5.88 -15.55
CA SER A 126 -14.19 6.72 -16.66
C SER A 126 -15.68 7.05 -16.55
N HIS A 127 -16.53 6.09 -16.13
CA HIS A 127 -17.96 6.32 -15.88
C HIS A 127 -18.17 7.35 -14.78
N CYS A 128 -17.46 7.26 -13.66
CA CYS A 128 -17.57 8.22 -12.57
C CYS A 128 -17.26 9.64 -13.03
N ILE A 129 -16.18 9.84 -13.75
CA ILE A 129 -15.74 11.17 -14.21
C ILE A 129 -16.65 11.69 -15.33
N LYS A 130 -16.85 10.88 -16.39
CA LYS A 130 -17.52 11.36 -17.62
C LYS A 130 -19.05 11.40 -17.50
N LYS A 131 -19.67 10.42 -16.80
CA LYS A 131 -21.13 10.30 -16.69
C LYS A 131 -21.69 10.82 -15.38
N LEU A 132 -21.12 10.40 -14.24
CA LEU A 132 -21.62 10.79 -12.93
C LEU A 132 -21.18 12.21 -12.52
N LYS A 133 -20.22 12.81 -13.24
CA LYS A 133 -19.57 14.07 -12.86
C LYS A 133 -19.13 14.03 -11.37
N SER A 134 -18.43 12.96 -11.03
CA SER A 134 -17.83 12.71 -9.72
C SER A 134 -16.33 12.54 -9.88
N SER A 135 -15.54 13.20 -9.04
CA SER A 135 -14.10 12.99 -8.99
C SER A 135 -13.79 11.56 -8.57
N VAL A 136 -12.59 11.06 -8.87
CA VAL A 136 -12.16 9.75 -8.41
C VAL A 136 -10.84 9.88 -7.66
N LEU A 137 -10.81 9.36 -6.45
CA LEU A 137 -9.61 9.25 -5.63
C LEU A 137 -9.06 7.82 -5.73
N MET A 138 -7.77 7.71 -5.98
CA MET A 138 -7.06 6.44 -5.97
C MET A 138 -5.67 6.57 -5.34
N TYR A 139 -5.21 5.45 -4.78
CA TYR A 139 -3.87 5.27 -4.26
C TYR A 139 -3.07 4.45 -5.28
N PRO A 140 -2.27 5.08 -6.15
CA PRO A 140 -1.59 4.37 -7.24
C PRO A 140 -0.52 3.40 -6.75
N GLU A 141 -0.04 3.58 -5.52
CA GLU A 141 0.88 2.67 -4.84
C GLU A 141 0.23 1.31 -4.52
N ALA A 142 -1.11 1.22 -4.54
CA ALA A 142 -1.93 0.04 -4.26
C ALA A 142 -1.65 -0.65 -2.91
N GLY A 143 -0.90 -0.03 -2.02
CA GLY A 143 -0.56 -0.50 -0.68
C GLY A 143 -0.03 0.63 0.19
N TYR A 144 0.06 0.38 1.48
CA TYR A 144 0.71 1.31 2.40
C TYR A 144 2.21 1.35 2.18
N SER A 145 2.82 2.53 2.39
CA SER A 145 4.26 2.65 2.49
C SER A 145 4.76 1.87 3.71
N PHE A 146 5.83 1.09 3.54
CA PHE A 146 6.45 0.34 4.64
C PHE A 146 7.48 1.18 5.40
N ASP A 147 8.35 1.85 4.65
CA ASP A 147 9.47 2.64 5.19
C ASP A 147 9.19 4.15 5.26
N GLY A 148 7.98 4.57 4.92
CA GLY A 148 7.60 5.97 4.89
C GLY A 148 7.99 6.72 3.62
N THR A 149 8.59 6.04 2.64
CA THR A 149 8.86 6.61 1.31
C THR A 149 7.83 6.19 0.27
N ALA A 150 7.85 6.82 -0.90
CA ALA A 150 7.01 6.42 -2.02
C ALA A 150 7.34 5.00 -2.50
N THR A 151 6.31 4.24 -2.82
CA THR A 151 6.46 2.88 -3.35
C THR A 151 6.47 2.86 -4.87
N THR A 152 6.77 1.70 -5.44
CA THR A 152 6.79 1.55 -6.90
C THR A 152 5.41 1.83 -7.51
N LEU A 153 5.37 2.73 -8.50
CA LEU A 153 4.16 3.07 -9.24
C LEU A 153 4.03 2.21 -10.52
N PRO A 154 2.80 1.94 -11.00
CA PRO A 154 2.61 1.25 -12.27
C PRO A 154 3.05 2.12 -13.46
N ASP A 155 3.82 1.57 -14.39
CA ASP A 155 4.34 2.26 -15.58
C ASP A 155 3.27 2.74 -16.59
N SER A 156 2.01 2.32 -16.41
CA SER A 156 0.91 2.70 -17.28
C SER A 156 0.09 3.87 -16.75
N LEU A 157 0.53 4.50 -15.67
CA LEU A 157 -0.28 5.51 -14.98
C LEU A 157 -0.45 6.78 -15.83
N GLY A 158 0.61 7.24 -16.50
CA GLY A 158 0.53 8.38 -17.44
C GLY A 158 -0.37 8.10 -18.64
N LYS A 159 -0.33 6.87 -19.18
CA LYS A 159 -1.26 6.44 -20.24
C LYS A 159 -2.71 6.46 -19.75
N PHE A 160 -2.95 6.00 -18.53
CA PHE A 160 -4.26 6.00 -17.91
C PHE A 160 -4.78 7.43 -17.71
N VAL A 161 -3.96 8.33 -17.15
CA VAL A 161 -4.31 9.75 -16.95
C VAL A 161 -4.62 10.43 -18.30
N LYS A 162 -3.80 10.20 -19.31
CA LYS A 162 -4.02 10.74 -20.66
C LYS A 162 -5.32 10.24 -21.29
N MET A 163 -5.61 8.94 -21.20
CA MET A 163 -6.86 8.34 -21.69
C MET A 163 -8.09 8.90 -20.95
N LEU A 164 -7.98 9.17 -19.67
CA LEU A 164 -9.07 9.70 -18.86
C LEU A 164 -9.38 11.17 -19.24
N GLY A 165 -8.34 11.98 -19.49
CA GLY A 165 -8.44 13.35 -19.96
C GLY A 165 -9.07 14.33 -18.95
N ALA A 166 -9.07 13.97 -17.66
CA ALA A 166 -9.59 14.80 -16.59
C ALA A 166 -8.44 15.52 -15.84
N PRO A 167 -8.67 16.69 -15.22
CA PRO A 167 -7.65 17.34 -14.42
C PRO A 167 -7.05 16.43 -13.38
N LEU A 168 -5.74 16.54 -13.16
CA LEU A 168 -5.00 15.78 -12.17
C LEU A 168 -4.75 16.62 -10.92
N VAL A 169 -5.13 16.07 -9.78
CA VAL A 169 -4.96 16.67 -8.45
C VAL A 169 -4.16 15.69 -7.58
N MET A 170 -3.21 16.19 -6.79
CA MET A 170 -2.50 15.43 -5.77
C MET A 170 -3.00 15.81 -4.39
N LEU A 171 -3.27 14.81 -3.55
CA LEU A 171 -3.52 14.98 -2.12
C LEU A 171 -2.40 14.27 -1.37
N GLU A 172 -1.44 15.02 -0.90
CA GLU A 172 -0.28 14.50 -0.17
C GLU A 172 -0.47 14.70 1.33
N THR A 173 -0.19 13.65 2.14
CA THR A 173 -0.31 13.69 3.60
C THR A 173 1.05 13.64 4.26
N PHE A 174 1.20 14.42 5.33
CA PHE A 174 2.41 14.51 6.15
C PHE A 174 2.08 14.16 7.60
N GLY A 175 2.94 13.36 8.23
CA GLY A 175 2.75 12.88 9.61
C GLY A 175 1.73 11.74 9.75
N ALA A 176 0.95 11.44 8.72
CA ALA A 176 -0.02 10.33 8.73
C ALA A 176 0.72 8.99 8.94
N PHE A 177 1.84 8.77 8.26
CA PHE A 177 2.69 7.60 8.45
C PHE A 177 3.14 7.43 9.90
N HIS A 178 3.65 8.50 10.52
CA HIS A 178 4.16 8.46 11.89
C HIS A 178 3.09 8.29 12.95
N ARG A 179 1.83 8.61 12.63
CA ARG A 179 0.71 8.53 13.57
C ARG A 179 0.34 7.08 13.92
N ASP A 180 0.24 6.20 12.94
CA ASP A 180 -0.10 4.79 13.12
C ASP A 180 0.55 3.91 12.03
N PRO A 181 1.90 3.76 12.05
CA PRO A 181 2.59 3.00 11.02
C PRO A 181 2.24 1.52 11.09
N LEU A 182 2.23 0.86 9.94
CA LEU A 182 1.90 -0.56 9.82
C LEU A 182 2.82 -1.45 10.64
N TYR A 183 4.13 -1.19 10.59
CA TYR A 183 5.12 -2.02 11.30
C TYR A 183 4.86 -2.06 12.80
N ASN A 184 4.27 -1.01 13.36
CA ASN A 184 3.98 -0.85 14.78
C ASN A 184 2.53 -1.26 15.14
N GLU A 185 1.94 -2.19 14.35
CA GLU A 185 0.59 -2.73 14.55
C GLU A 185 -0.50 -1.65 14.64
N LEU A 186 -0.30 -0.53 13.94
CA LEU A 186 -1.23 0.61 13.92
C LEU A 186 -1.47 1.23 15.30
N GLN A 187 -0.50 1.12 16.20
CA GLN A 187 -0.55 1.81 17.49
C GLN A 187 -0.51 3.32 17.25
N LYS A 188 -1.52 4.01 17.80
CA LYS A 188 -1.66 5.46 17.60
C LYS A 188 -0.65 6.25 18.39
N ARG A 189 0.00 7.19 17.72
CA ARG A 189 0.96 8.13 18.29
C ARG A 189 0.42 9.57 18.24
N LYS A 190 0.92 10.42 19.12
CA LYS A 190 0.52 11.84 19.22
C LYS A 190 1.28 12.68 18.19
N VAL A 191 0.98 12.50 16.92
CA VAL A 191 1.62 13.22 15.80
C VAL A 191 0.64 14.21 15.19
N ARG A 192 1.14 15.42 14.87
CA ARG A 192 0.40 16.39 14.05
C ARG A 192 0.34 15.87 12.60
N VAL A 193 -0.84 15.96 12.01
CA VAL A 193 -1.04 15.55 10.62
C VAL A 193 -1.43 16.75 9.80
N SER A 194 -0.86 16.87 8.61
CA SER A 194 -1.24 17.87 7.64
C SER A 194 -1.38 17.27 6.26
N ALA A 195 -1.99 18.03 5.34
CA ALA A 195 -2.07 17.63 3.96
C ALA A 195 -1.89 18.84 3.03
N GLU A 196 -1.47 18.55 1.82
CA GLU A 196 -1.49 19.50 0.72
C GLU A 196 -2.38 18.96 -0.40
N LEU A 197 -3.37 19.76 -0.81
CA LEU A 197 -4.20 19.49 -1.98
C LEU A 197 -3.73 20.40 -3.11
N ARG A 198 -3.11 19.82 -4.15
CA ARG A 198 -2.45 20.54 -5.23
C ARG A 198 -3.08 20.21 -6.58
N TYR A 199 -3.38 21.27 -7.35
CA TYR A 199 -3.74 21.13 -8.76
C TYR A 199 -2.47 20.91 -9.58
N VAL A 200 -2.35 19.74 -10.21
CA VAL A 200 -1.10 19.33 -10.87
C VAL A 200 -1.16 19.60 -12.37
N LEU A 201 -2.16 19.08 -13.07
CA LEU A 201 -2.32 19.25 -14.51
C LEU A 201 -3.78 19.51 -14.87
N SER A 202 -4.01 20.44 -15.81
CA SER A 202 -5.32 20.65 -16.43
C SER A 202 -5.59 19.59 -17.51
N SER A 203 -6.87 19.45 -17.92
CA SER A 203 -7.25 18.61 -19.05
C SER A 203 -6.52 19.02 -20.34
N GLU A 204 -6.29 20.33 -20.56
CA GLU A 204 -5.58 20.84 -21.72
C GLU A 204 -4.09 20.49 -21.69
N GLU A 205 -3.42 20.67 -20.54
CA GLU A 205 -2.03 20.26 -20.34
C GLU A 205 -1.87 18.75 -20.60
N ILE A 206 -2.76 17.91 -20.04
CA ILE A 206 -2.76 16.46 -20.27
C ILE A 206 -2.94 16.09 -21.74
N ALA A 207 -3.81 16.80 -22.47
CA ALA A 207 -4.02 16.54 -23.91
C ALA A 207 -2.76 16.80 -24.74
N ASN A 208 -1.98 17.81 -24.36
CA ASN A 208 -0.78 18.23 -25.09
C ASN A 208 0.51 17.47 -24.69
N MET A 209 0.53 16.81 -23.51
CA MET A 209 1.67 16.03 -23.02
C MET A 209 1.66 14.60 -23.55
N SER A 210 2.83 13.99 -23.71
CA SER A 210 2.98 12.55 -23.89
C SER A 210 2.67 11.78 -22.58
N ALA A 211 2.41 10.49 -22.69
CA ALA A 211 2.20 9.64 -21.50
C ALA A 211 3.44 9.59 -20.60
N ASP A 212 4.63 9.60 -21.19
CA ASP A 212 5.90 9.55 -20.45
C ASP A 212 6.18 10.86 -19.70
N GLU A 213 5.81 12.01 -20.27
CA GLU A 213 5.88 13.30 -19.57
C GLU A 213 4.91 13.34 -18.39
N ILE A 214 3.69 12.81 -18.55
CA ILE A 214 2.73 12.70 -17.44
C ILE A 214 3.27 11.77 -16.36
N ASP A 215 3.85 10.60 -16.71
CA ASP A 215 4.49 9.70 -15.76
C ASP A 215 5.63 10.37 -14.98
N ALA A 216 6.44 11.20 -15.66
CA ALA A 216 7.51 11.96 -15.01
C ALA A 216 6.96 12.99 -14.00
N VAL A 217 5.87 13.68 -14.32
CA VAL A 217 5.17 14.57 -13.39
C VAL A 217 4.66 13.78 -12.18
N ILE A 218 3.96 12.67 -12.39
CA ILE A 218 3.43 11.86 -11.29
C ILE A 218 4.55 11.32 -10.40
N LYS A 219 5.64 10.82 -10.95
CA LYS A 219 6.80 10.35 -10.18
C LYS A 219 7.40 11.44 -9.30
N ARG A 220 7.45 12.68 -9.79
CA ARG A 220 7.89 13.83 -8.99
C ARG A 220 6.93 14.13 -7.83
N GLU A 221 5.62 14.06 -8.07
CA GLU A 221 4.59 14.25 -7.03
C GLU A 221 4.64 13.15 -5.95
N PHE A 222 5.13 11.95 -6.30
CA PHE A 222 5.31 10.81 -5.39
C PHE A 222 6.77 10.65 -4.93
N SER A 223 7.49 11.74 -4.70
CA SER A 223 8.88 11.73 -4.21
C SER A 223 8.99 12.17 -2.76
N PHE A 224 8.15 11.64 -1.89
CA PHE A 224 8.13 11.99 -0.47
C PHE A 224 8.96 11.00 0.39
N ASP A 225 9.40 11.50 1.55
CA ASP A 225 10.07 10.74 2.60
C ASP A 225 9.57 11.25 3.97
N ASN A 226 8.79 10.43 4.65
CA ASN A 226 8.16 10.81 5.92
C ASN A 226 9.17 10.94 7.07
N PHE A 227 10.23 10.12 7.10
CA PHE A 227 11.27 10.26 8.13
C PHE A 227 12.11 11.52 7.93
N LYS A 228 12.50 11.84 6.70
CA LYS A 228 13.17 13.10 6.37
C LYS A 228 12.30 14.30 6.72
N TRP A 229 11.01 14.24 6.38
CA TRP A 229 10.04 15.27 6.76
C TRP A 229 9.95 15.42 8.28
N GLN A 230 9.92 14.32 9.05
CA GLN A 230 9.92 14.34 10.51
C GLN A 230 11.14 15.06 11.06
N GLN A 231 12.33 14.73 10.55
CA GLN A 231 13.61 15.28 10.95
C GLN A 231 13.71 16.78 10.67
N GLU A 232 13.39 17.19 9.42
CA GLU A 232 13.46 18.59 8.97
C GLU A 232 12.46 19.48 9.72
N ASN A 233 11.27 18.96 10.03
CA ASN A 233 10.23 19.71 10.74
C ASN A 233 10.29 19.52 12.27
N LYS A 234 11.31 18.81 12.78
CA LYS A 234 11.52 18.54 14.22
C LYS A 234 10.25 17.98 14.90
N ILE A 235 9.60 17.01 14.23
CA ILE A 235 8.41 16.37 14.77
C ILE A 235 8.83 15.32 15.79
N CYS A 236 8.52 15.59 17.06
CA CYS A 236 8.80 14.69 18.17
C CYS A 236 7.77 13.55 18.24
N VAL A 237 8.24 12.30 18.26
CA VAL A 237 7.47 11.06 18.48
C VAL A 237 8.05 10.39 19.73
N SER A 238 7.50 10.73 20.89
CA SER A 238 8.05 10.35 22.19
C SER A 238 7.49 9.04 22.76
N GLU A 239 6.62 8.36 22.03
CA GLU A 239 6.01 7.11 22.46
C GLU A 239 7.05 6.04 22.76
N PRO A 240 6.95 5.35 23.94
CA PRO A 240 7.95 4.37 24.37
C PRO A 240 7.93 3.08 23.53
N PHE A 241 6.92 2.88 22.70
CA PHE A 241 6.73 1.74 21.80
C PHE A 241 7.06 2.07 20.34
N ARG A 242 7.78 3.15 20.05
CA ARG A 242 7.99 3.65 18.69
C ARG A 242 8.80 2.72 17.78
N ALA A 243 9.61 1.83 18.35
CA ALA A 243 10.36 0.82 17.60
C ALA A 243 9.74 -0.57 17.62
N ASP A 244 8.62 -0.81 18.34
CA ASP A 244 7.96 -2.12 18.36
C ASP A 244 7.58 -2.55 16.93
N GLY A 245 7.97 -3.76 16.56
CA GLY A 245 7.67 -4.35 15.26
C GLY A 245 8.50 -3.81 14.09
N LEU A 246 9.51 -2.96 14.36
CA LEU A 246 10.39 -2.40 13.31
C LEU A 246 11.18 -3.49 12.57
N GLU A 247 11.35 -4.67 13.16
CA GLU A 247 11.96 -5.85 12.54
C GLU A 247 11.17 -6.37 11.32
N ARG A 248 9.89 -6.03 11.20
CA ARG A 248 9.09 -6.36 10.02
C ARG A 248 9.60 -5.65 8.78
N LEU A 249 10.12 -4.44 8.99
CA LEU A 249 10.66 -3.58 7.95
C LEU A 249 12.17 -3.80 7.80
N LEU A 250 12.92 -3.70 8.91
CA LEU A 250 14.37 -3.83 8.97
C LEU A 250 14.72 -5.25 9.42
N TYR A 251 14.66 -6.21 8.49
CA TYR A 251 14.76 -7.64 8.80
C TYR A 251 16.18 -8.20 8.75
N LYS A 252 17.12 -7.48 8.10
CA LYS A 252 18.52 -7.89 7.94
C LYS A 252 19.45 -6.99 8.75
N CYS A 253 20.31 -7.58 9.56
CA CYS A 253 21.27 -6.84 10.37
C CYS A 253 22.41 -6.27 9.51
N PRO A 254 22.67 -4.94 9.54
CA PRO A 254 23.73 -4.35 8.72
C PRO A 254 25.12 -4.63 9.29
N SER A 255 25.22 -5.01 10.56
CA SER A 255 26.50 -5.30 11.22
C SER A 255 27.00 -6.72 10.94
N CYS A 256 26.12 -7.74 10.96
CA CYS A 256 26.55 -9.13 10.78
C CYS A 256 25.91 -9.84 9.58
N GLY A 257 25.00 -9.17 8.84
CA GLY A 257 24.34 -9.72 7.66
C GLY A 257 23.25 -10.77 7.95
N SER A 258 22.99 -11.14 9.22
CA SER A 258 21.98 -12.16 9.52
C SER A 258 20.55 -11.66 9.29
N GLU A 259 19.67 -12.56 8.83
CA GLU A 259 18.25 -12.32 8.60
C GLU A 259 17.40 -13.06 9.64
N GLY A 260 16.19 -12.54 9.93
CA GLY A 260 15.24 -13.17 10.87
C GLY A 260 15.63 -13.08 12.34
N HIS A 261 16.75 -12.41 12.68
CA HIS A 261 17.24 -12.25 14.05
C HIS A 261 17.05 -10.82 14.59
N MET A 262 16.40 -9.96 13.83
CA MET A 262 16.09 -8.60 14.28
C MET A 262 14.87 -8.61 15.18
N LYS A 263 14.86 -7.75 16.22
CA LYS A 263 13.74 -7.53 17.14
C LYS A 263 13.61 -6.06 17.49
N GLY A 264 12.46 -5.48 17.18
CA GLY A 264 12.06 -4.14 17.63
C GLY A 264 11.27 -4.23 18.93
N GLU A 265 11.72 -3.53 19.96
CA GLU A 265 11.07 -3.51 21.28
C GLU A 265 11.28 -2.17 21.98
N GLY A 266 10.17 -1.55 22.38
CA GLY A 266 10.21 -0.26 23.04
C GLY A 266 10.71 0.84 22.12
N ILE A 267 11.89 1.35 22.39
CA ILE A 267 12.54 2.40 21.60
C ILE A 267 13.73 1.87 20.79
N HIS A 268 14.00 0.56 20.84
CA HIS A 268 15.17 -0.03 20.24
C HIS A 268 14.82 -1.09 19.18
N ILE A 269 15.69 -1.20 18.19
CA ILE A 269 15.79 -2.37 17.33
C ILE A 269 17.16 -3.02 17.57
N GLY A 270 17.20 -4.36 17.68
CA GLY A 270 18.42 -5.10 17.97
C GLY A 270 18.51 -6.40 17.20
N CYS A 271 19.74 -6.87 17.01
CA CYS A 271 20.04 -8.17 16.40
C CYS A 271 20.36 -9.20 17.48
N ALA A 272 19.58 -10.28 17.57
CA ALA A 272 19.83 -11.37 18.51
C ALA A 272 21.07 -12.21 18.15
N ALA A 273 21.52 -12.20 16.88
CA ALA A 273 22.69 -12.96 16.45
C ALA A 273 24.02 -12.33 16.87
N CYS A 274 24.17 -10.99 16.78
CA CYS A 274 25.42 -10.30 17.14
C CYS A 274 25.33 -9.38 18.35
N GLY A 275 24.13 -9.20 18.91
CA GLY A 275 23.87 -8.37 20.08
C GLY A 275 23.84 -6.86 19.83
N LYS A 276 24.10 -6.39 18.60
CA LYS A 276 24.08 -4.96 18.28
C LYS A 276 22.68 -4.39 18.36
N ARG A 277 22.56 -3.14 18.86
CA ARG A 277 21.28 -2.45 19.07
C ARG A 277 21.36 -1.00 18.60
N TRP A 278 20.23 -0.49 18.13
CA TRP A 278 20.03 0.92 17.73
C TRP A 278 18.78 1.46 18.43
N GLU A 279 18.88 2.68 18.93
CA GLU A 279 17.74 3.44 19.43
C GLU A 279 17.08 4.17 18.26
N LEU A 280 15.75 4.06 18.14
CA LEU A 280 14.96 4.97 17.34
C LEU A 280 14.68 6.22 18.19
N THR A 281 15.33 7.33 17.86
CA THR A 281 15.18 8.59 18.58
C THR A 281 13.77 9.19 18.38
N GLU A 282 13.40 10.14 19.22
CA GLU A 282 12.11 10.83 19.12
C GLU A 282 11.95 11.64 17.82
N TYR A 283 13.05 11.93 17.13
CA TYR A 283 13.07 12.67 15.85
C TYR A 283 13.27 11.77 14.64
N GLY A 284 13.13 10.44 14.79
CA GLY A 284 13.14 9.50 13.69
C GLY A 284 14.53 9.14 13.14
N TYR A 285 15.59 9.40 13.92
CA TYR A 285 16.93 8.88 13.63
C TYR A 285 17.15 7.55 14.32
N LEU A 286 17.93 6.68 13.69
CA LEU A 286 18.54 5.53 14.37
C LEU A 286 19.92 5.91 14.89
N SER A 287 20.25 5.48 16.10
CA SER A 287 21.56 5.67 16.73
C SER A 287 22.01 4.37 17.37
N ALA A 288 23.16 3.83 17.00
CA ALA A 288 23.71 2.65 17.62
C ALA A 288 24.01 2.92 19.11
N THR A 289 23.62 1.99 19.99
CA THR A 289 23.90 2.10 21.42
C THR A 289 25.39 1.86 21.75
N SER A 290 26.12 1.26 20.82
CA SER A 290 27.57 1.06 20.88
C SER A 290 28.16 0.91 19.49
N GLY A 291 29.37 1.40 19.28
CA GLY A 291 30.06 1.36 17.99
C GLY A 291 29.49 2.34 16.97
N GLU A 292 29.71 2.07 15.70
CA GLU A 292 29.27 2.89 14.58
C GLU A 292 27.78 2.69 14.29
N THR A 293 27.10 3.75 13.84
CA THR A 293 25.72 3.70 13.31
C THR A 293 25.80 3.54 11.81
N GLU A 294 25.50 2.35 11.30
CA GLU A 294 25.57 2.03 9.87
C GLU A 294 24.57 2.84 9.05
N PHE A 295 23.35 2.98 9.58
CA PHE A 295 22.29 3.76 8.99
C PHE A 295 21.56 4.58 10.05
N ALA A 296 21.68 5.91 9.98
CA ALA A 296 20.94 6.81 10.84
C ALA A 296 19.50 7.06 10.34
N HIS A 297 19.23 6.76 9.08
CA HIS A 297 17.94 7.00 8.41
C HIS A 297 17.30 5.65 8.03
N ILE A 298 16.07 5.42 8.49
CA ILE A 298 15.37 4.15 8.27
C ILE A 298 15.23 3.80 6.78
N PRO A 299 14.83 4.73 5.88
CA PRO A 299 14.77 4.43 4.45
C PRO A 299 16.12 4.04 3.83
N ASP A 300 17.24 4.53 4.35
CA ASP A 300 18.57 4.14 3.84
C ASP A 300 18.90 2.69 4.19
N TRP A 301 18.52 2.23 5.40
CA TRP A 301 18.65 0.83 5.79
C TRP A 301 17.76 -0.05 4.89
N TYR A 302 16.50 0.32 4.70
CA TYR A 302 15.58 -0.39 3.81
C TYR A 302 16.08 -0.43 2.36
N ALA A 303 16.68 0.66 1.87
CA ALA A 303 17.32 0.71 0.56
C ALA A 303 18.56 -0.22 0.46
N TRP A 304 19.32 -0.36 1.56
CA TRP A 304 20.41 -1.33 1.64
C TRP A 304 19.89 -2.78 1.59
N GLU A 305 18.83 -3.11 2.31
CA GLU A 305 18.18 -4.43 2.21
C GLU A 305 17.72 -4.74 0.78
N ARG A 306 17.18 -3.74 0.09
CA ARG A 306 16.84 -3.85 -1.34
C ARG A 306 18.06 -4.20 -2.21
N LYS A 307 19.21 -3.59 -1.93
CA LYS A 307 20.48 -3.94 -2.64
C LYS A 307 20.91 -5.38 -2.35
N CYS A 308 20.81 -5.82 -1.10
CA CYS A 308 21.10 -7.21 -0.75
C CYS A 308 20.21 -8.20 -1.50
N VAL A 309 18.90 -7.92 -1.57
CA VAL A 309 17.96 -8.74 -2.35
C VAL A 309 18.31 -8.73 -3.85
N ARG A 310 18.72 -7.58 -4.40
CA ARG A 310 19.18 -7.48 -5.80
C ARG A 310 20.41 -8.36 -6.02
N GLU A 311 21.40 -8.32 -5.14
CA GLU A 311 22.60 -9.16 -5.21
C GLU A 311 22.25 -10.66 -5.14
N GLU A 312 21.31 -11.06 -4.27
CA GLU A 312 20.81 -12.43 -4.20
C GLU A 312 20.15 -12.88 -5.52
N LEU A 313 19.36 -12.01 -6.15
CA LEU A 313 18.73 -12.27 -7.45
C LEU A 313 19.74 -12.40 -8.58
N ASP A 314 20.76 -11.54 -8.61
CA ASP A 314 21.80 -11.53 -9.64
C ASP A 314 22.73 -12.74 -9.51
N ASN A 315 23.01 -13.18 -8.27
CA ASN A 315 23.82 -14.36 -7.98
C ASN A 315 23.02 -15.69 -8.05
N GLY A 316 21.70 -15.64 -8.25
CA GLY A 316 20.85 -16.82 -8.30
C GLY A 316 20.66 -17.53 -6.95
N THR A 317 20.90 -16.84 -5.84
CA THR A 317 20.75 -17.37 -4.47
C THR A 317 19.43 -16.98 -3.84
N TYR A 318 18.66 -16.06 -4.48
CA TYR A 318 17.36 -15.65 -3.97
C TYR A 318 16.33 -16.76 -4.11
N GLY A 319 15.62 -17.02 -3.04
CA GLY A 319 14.43 -17.86 -2.99
C GLY A 319 14.06 -18.19 -1.56
N PHE A 320 12.78 -18.48 -1.34
CA PHE A 320 12.31 -19.01 -0.06
C PHE A 320 11.16 -19.99 -0.26
N CYS A 321 10.96 -20.85 0.74
CA CYS A 321 9.81 -21.74 0.88
C CYS A 321 9.37 -21.71 2.35
N VAL A 322 8.16 -21.22 2.62
CA VAL A 322 7.67 -21.07 4.00
C VAL A 322 6.29 -21.69 4.18
N PRO A 323 6.01 -22.29 5.36
CA PRO A 323 4.67 -22.73 5.69
C PRO A 323 3.75 -21.53 5.89
N VAL A 324 2.53 -21.61 5.39
CA VAL A 324 1.53 -20.55 5.46
C VAL A 324 0.15 -21.07 5.86
N ASP A 325 -0.57 -20.28 6.66
CA ASP A 325 -2.02 -20.36 6.73
C ASP A 325 -2.61 -19.67 5.50
N ILE A 326 -3.55 -20.32 4.82
CA ILE A 326 -4.12 -19.86 3.57
C ILE A 326 -5.55 -19.37 3.80
N TYR A 327 -5.77 -18.10 3.48
CA TYR A 327 -7.11 -17.50 3.42
C TYR A 327 -7.45 -17.15 1.98
N MET A 328 -8.73 -17.21 1.63
CA MET A 328 -9.21 -17.00 0.28
C MET A 328 -10.36 -15.99 0.24
N ILE A 329 -10.33 -15.09 -0.75
CA ILE A 329 -11.44 -14.20 -1.09
C ILE A 329 -11.85 -14.46 -2.54
N VAL A 330 -13.08 -14.88 -2.74
CA VAL A 330 -13.72 -15.01 -4.06
C VAL A 330 -14.72 -13.87 -4.26
N ASN A 331 -15.47 -13.54 -3.22
CA ASN A 331 -16.49 -12.50 -3.23
C ASN A 331 -16.54 -11.75 -1.88
N THR A 332 -17.46 -10.80 -1.74
CA THR A 332 -17.57 -9.93 -0.55
C THR A 332 -18.34 -10.53 0.63
N ARG A 333 -18.62 -11.84 0.62
CA ARG A 333 -19.34 -12.50 1.73
C ARG A 333 -18.47 -12.76 2.94
N GLY A 334 -17.18 -13.03 2.73
CA GLY A 334 -16.21 -13.31 3.80
C GLY A 334 -14.81 -13.51 3.29
N VAL A 335 -13.88 -13.52 4.24
CA VAL A 335 -12.53 -14.06 4.08
C VAL A 335 -12.55 -15.47 4.68
N PHE A 336 -12.12 -16.48 3.95
CA PHE A 336 -12.24 -17.87 4.40
C PHE A 336 -10.86 -18.47 4.62
N LYS A 337 -10.58 -18.96 5.85
CA LYS A 337 -9.43 -19.82 6.08
C LYS A 337 -9.75 -21.17 5.41
N VAL A 338 -8.94 -21.54 4.41
CA VAL A 338 -9.21 -22.72 3.57
C VAL A 338 -8.27 -23.88 3.85
N GLY A 339 -7.21 -23.65 4.61
CA GLY A 339 -6.24 -24.67 4.99
C GLY A 339 -4.86 -24.11 5.24
N GLN A 340 -3.90 -25.00 5.22
CA GLN A 340 -2.47 -24.71 5.34
C GLN A 340 -1.74 -25.16 4.07
N GLY A 341 -0.54 -24.64 3.88
CA GLY A 341 0.26 -24.99 2.72
C GLY A 341 1.68 -24.42 2.77
N LYS A 342 2.30 -24.35 1.61
CA LYS A 342 3.62 -23.77 1.43
C LYS A 342 3.56 -22.70 0.37
N LEU A 343 4.21 -21.57 0.64
CA LEU A 343 4.42 -20.50 -0.30
C LEU A 343 5.91 -20.46 -0.67
N GLU A 344 6.18 -20.61 -1.94
CA GLU A 344 7.51 -20.47 -2.52
C GLU A 344 7.57 -19.18 -3.33
N HIS A 345 8.71 -18.50 -3.31
CA HIS A 345 9.00 -17.38 -4.19
C HIS A 345 10.41 -17.46 -4.75
N SER A 346 10.51 -17.24 -6.03
CA SER A 346 11.77 -17.24 -6.78
C SER A 346 11.73 -16.16 -7.87
N LYS A 347 12.74 -16.13 -8.72
CA LYS A 347 12.79 -15.22 -9.89
C LYS A 347 11.62 -15.45 -10.85
N GLU A 348 11.10 -16.67 -10.93
CA GLU A 348 9.97 -17.06 -11.79
C GLU A 348 8.62 -16.54 -11.27
N GLY A 349 8.51 -16.32 -9.95
CA GLY A 349 7.30 -15.85 -9.28
C GLY A 349 6.94 -16.65 -8.04
N PHE A 350 5.67 -16.62 -7.70
CA PHE A 350 5.12 -17.34 -6.55
C PHE A 350 4.52 -18.67 -6.96
N HIS A 351 4.74 -19.69 -6.12
CA HIS A 351 4.06 -20.97 -6.18
C HIS A 351 3.44 -21.28 -4.82
N LEU A 352 2.13 -21.48 -4.79
CA LEU A 352 1.36 -21.78 -3.58
C LEU A 352 0.74 -23.16 -3.71
N THR A 353 1.13 -24.08 -2.83
CA THR A 353 0.55 -25.42 -2.72
C THR A 353 -0.04 -25.62 -1.34
N GLY A 354 -1.12 -26.39 -1.23
CA GLY A 354 -1.73 -26.65 0.07
C GLY A 354 -3.14 -27.23 0.02
N CYS A 355 -3.87 -27.07 1.12
CA CYS A 355 -5.24 -27.55 1.25
C CYS A 355 -5.37 -29.05 0.92
N ASP A 356 -4.49 -29.88 1.52
CA ASP A 356 -4.42 -31.33 1.30
C ASP A 356 -4.29 -31.73 -0.19
N GLY A 357 -3.46 -30.97 -0.92
CA GLY A 357 -3.18 -31.20 -2.35
C GLY A 357 -4.26 -30.65 -3.32
N GLN A 358 -5.30 -30.01 -2.82
CA GLN A 358 -6.36 -29.45 -3.65
C GLN A 358 -5.98 -28.07 -4.25
N LEU A 359 -5.00 -27.36 -3.68
CA LEU A 359 -4.52 -26.07 -4.15
C LEU A 359 -3.13 -26.22 -4.72
N ASP A 360 -3.00 -25.84 -5.99
CA ASP A 360 -1.74 -25.63 -6.74
C ASP A 360 -1.91 -24.39 -7.59
N TYR A 361 -1.25 -23.28 -7.20
CA TYR A 361 -1.40 -21.99 -7.85
C TYR A 361 -0.04 -21.33 -8.10
N THR A 362 0.21 -20.95 -9.34
CA THR A 362 1.42 -20.22 -9.76
C THR A 362 1.09 -18.81 -10.21
N GLN A 363 1.82 -17.83 -9.71
CA GLN A 363 1.77 -16.44 -10.15
C GLN A 363 3.11 -16.00 -10.71
N LYS A 364 3.15 -15.73 -12.02
CA LYS A 364 4.38 -15.30 -12.71
C LYS A 364 4.81 -13.89 -12.29
N SER A 365 6.10 -13.68 -12.12
CA SER A 365 6.69 -12.38 -11.72
C SER A 365 6.32 -11.23 -12.64
N VAL A 366 6.17 -11.46 -13.95
CA VAL A 366 5.84 -10.44 -14.94
C VAL A 366 4.46 -9.77 -14.70
N SER A 367 3.60 -10.40 -13.91
CA SER A 367 2.26 -9.88 -13.59
C SER A 367 2.25 -8.90 -12.40
N LEU A 368 3.35 -8.76 -11.67
CA LEU A 368 3.43 -8.02 -10.42
C LEU A 368 4.50 -6.92 -10.49
N TYR A 369 4.10 -5.63 -10.53
CA TYR A 369 5.05 -4.51 -10.42
C TYR A 369 5.47 -4.24 -8.96
N THR A 370 4.68 -4.66 -8.00
CA THR A 370 4.95 -4.74 -6.57
C THR A 370 4.07 -5.84 -5.95
N LEU A 371 4.17 -6.07 -4.67
CA LEU A 371 3.47 -7.16 -3.98
C LEU A 371 2.29 -6.64 -3.15
N ASN A 372 1.14 -7.33 -3.21
CA ASN A 372 0.08 -7.16 -2.23
C ASN A 372 0.56 -7.74 -0.89
N SER A 373 1.10 -6.89 -0.06
CA SER A 373 1.64 -7.27 1.24
C SER A 373 1.21 -6.25 2.29
N ASP A 374 1.04 -6.70 3.52
CA ASP A 374 0.61 -5.85 4.62
C ASP A 374 1.12 -6.43 5.95
N PHE A 375 1.31 -5.57 6.95
CA PHE A 375 1.60 -6.00 8.32
C PHE A 375 0.33 -5.90 9.15
N TYR A 376 0.14 -6.88 10.05
CA TYR A 376 -0.99 -6.90 10.97
C TYR A 376 -2.36 -6.79 10.29
N TRP A 377 -2.49 -7.37 9.07
CA TRP A 377 -3.68 -7.26 8.23
C TRP A 377 -4.94 -7.72 8.97
N TYR A 378 -5.86 -6.78 9.18
CA TYR A 378 -7.09 -6.97 9.97
C TYR A 378 -6.91 -7.67 11.32
N LYS A 379 -5.72 -7.58 11.94
CA LYS A 379 -5.32 -8.25 13.19
C LYS A 379 -5.14 -9.76 13.06
N LEU A 380 -5.06 -10.29 11.86
CA LEU A 380 -4.79 -11.71 11.60
C LEU A 380 -3.30 -12.01 11.57
N GLY A 381 -2.49 -11.09 11.04
CA GLY A 381 -1.03 -11.25 10.94
C GLY A 381 -0.44 -10.52 9.74
N ASP A 382 0.85 -10.73 9.54
CA ASP A 382 1.57 -10.20 8.39
C ASP A 382 1.27 -11.11 7.18
N VAL A 383 1.03 -10.52 5.99
CA VAL A 383 0.41 -11.23 4.88
C VAL A 383 1.08 -10.97 3.55
N ILE A 384 1.14 -12.02 2.72
CA ILE A 384 1.44 -11.96 1.29
C ILE A 384 0.17 -12.33 0.53
N GLY A 385 -0.29 -11.42 -0.33
CA GLY A 385 -1.47 -11.62 -1.17
C GLY A 385 -1.09 -11.88 -2.62
N ILE A 386 -1.56 -12.98 -3.17
CA ILE A 386 -1.42 -13.35 -4.59
C ILE A 386 -2.79 -13.77 -5.14
N GLY A 387 -2.93 -13.85 -6.45
CA GLY A 387 -4.19 -14.30 -7.03
C GLY A 387 -4.50 -13.71 -8.39
N ASN A 388 -5.73 -13.92 -8.82
CA ASN A 388 -6.23 -13.51 -10.13
C ASN A 388 -7.67 -12.99 -10.03
N GLN A 389 -8.34 -12.83 -11.17
CA GLN A 389 -9.73 -12.38 -11.21
C GLN A 389 -10.73 -13.34 -10.55
N ASN A 390 -10.39 -14.63 -10.40
CA ASN A 390 -11.28 -15.63 -9.83
C ASN A 390 -11.13 -15.72 -8.31
N ALA A 391 -9.90 -15.66 -7.80
CA ALA A 391 -9.60 -15.81 -6.39
C ALA A 391 -8.40 -14.98 -5.97
N LEU A 392 -8.45 -14.46 -4.74
CA LEU A 392 -7.30 -13.87 -4.04
C LEU A 392 -6.94 -14.79 -2.88
N TYR A 393 -5.66 -15.15 -2.80
CA TYR A 393 -5.09 -15.92 -1.72
C TYR A 393 -4.29 -15.00 -0.80
N TYR A 394 -4.56 -15.05 0.48
CA TYR A 394 -3.86 -14.30 1.52
C TYR A 394 -3.09 -15.31 2.35
N CYS A 395 -1.77 -15.32 2.19
CA CYS A 395 -0.84 -16.26 2.79
C CYS A 395 -0.21 -15.63 4.03
N PHE A 396 -0.40 -16.24 5.20
CA PHE A 396 0.14 -15.77 6.46
C PHE A 396 1.33 -16.67 6.86
N PRO A 397 2.59 -16.20 6.72
CA PRO A 397 3.77 -16.95 7.15
C PRO A 397 3.72 -17.25 8.65
N ALA A 398 3.89 -18.52 9.03
CA ALA A 398 3.68 -18.94 10.43
C ALA A 398 4.79 -18.49 11.39
N ASN A 399 6.06 -18.46 10.95
CA ASN A 399 7.21 -18.35 11.84
C ASN A 399 8.24 -17.29 11.42
N ASP A 400 8.07 -16.62 10.29
CA ASP A 400 9.05 -15.67 9.77
C ASP A 400 8.39 -14.37 9.30
N ARG A 401 8.49 -13.33 10.11
CA ARG A 401 7.96 -12.00 9.80
C ARG A 401 8.80 -11.27 8.74
N SER A 402 10.06 -11.66 8.55
CA SER A 402 10.97 -11.03 7.58
C SER A 402 10.59 -11.28 6.13
N VAL A 403 9.96 -12.43 5.88
CA VAL A 403 9.59 -12.90 4.53
C VAL A 403 8.70 -11.91 3.78
N VAL A 404 7.79 -11.21 4.46
CA VAL A 404 6.86 -10.28 3.81
C VAL A 404 7.59 -9.11 3.15
N THR A 405 8.53 -8.50 3.86
CA THR A 405 9.36 -7.41 3.34
C THR A 405 10.31 -7.91 2.26
N LYS A 406 11.01 -9.01 2.51
CA LYS A 406 11.94 -9.60 1.54
C LYS A 406 11.23 -9.96 0.22
N ALA A 407 10.04 -10.58 0.30
CA ALA A 407 9.22 -10.90 -0.86
C ALA A 407 8.79 -9.66 -1.66
N ARG A 408 8.39 -8.58 -0.97
CA ARG A 408 8.02 -7.31 -1.62
C ARG A 408 9.21 -6.70 -2.36
N LEU A 409 10.36 -6.58 -1.69
CA LEU A 409 11.59 -6.06 -2.29
C LEU A 409 11.98 -6.86 -3.53
N ALA A 410 11.98 -8.19 -3.42
CA ALA A 410 12.32 -9.08 -4.54
C ALA A 410 11.34 -8.95 -5.71
N THR A 411 10.03 -8.92 -5.44
CA THR A 411 9.01 -8.74 -6.49
C THR A 411 9.27 -7.46 -7.28
N GLU A 412 9.55 -6.36 -6.60
CA GLU A 412 9.83 -5.06 -7.23
C GLU A 412 11.14 -5.07 -8.03
N GLU A 413 12.19 -5.71 -7.53
CA GLU A 413 13.48 -5.80 -8.21
C GLU A 413 13.42 -6.74 -9.43
N ILE A 414 12.72 -7.88 -9.33
CA ILE A 414 12.47 -8.77 -10.47
C ILE A 414 11.71 -8.01 -11.58
N TYR A 415 10.65 -7.26 -11.20
CA TYR A 415 9.89 -6.48 -12.17
C TYR A 415 10.75 -5.47 -12.91
N LYS A 416 11.63 -4.73 -12.21
CA LYS A 416 12.56 -3.76 -12.81
C LYS A 416 13.48 -4.44 -13.83
N THR A 417 14.02 -5.61 -13.50
CA THR A 417 14.90 -6.39 -14.42
C THR A 417 14.13 -6.81 -15.68
N LEU A 418 12.96 -7.43 -15.51
CA LEU A 418 12.14 -7.89 -16.63
C LEU A 418 11.70 -6.72 -17.55
N ARG A 419 11.51 -5.53 -17.00
CA ARG A 419 11.20 -4.33 -17.77
C ARG A 419 12.39 -3.81 -18.54
N ALA A 420 13.58 -3.79 -17.95
CA ALA A 420 14.82 -3.39 -18.63
C ALA A 420 15.09 -4.30 -19.84
N GLU A 421 15.06 -5.62 -19.64
CA GLU A 421 15.23 -6.63 -20.70
C GLU A 421 14.20 -6.46 -21.86
N LYS A 422 12.94 -6.16 -21.52
CA LYS A 422 11.91 -5.93 -22.53
C LYS A 422 12.14 -4.65 -23.33
N THR A 423 12.71 -3.64 -22.71
CA THR A 423 13.03 -2.36 -23.37
C THR A 423 14.22 -2.53 -24.31
N GLU A 424 15.24 -3.27 -23.90
CA GLU A 424 16.42 -3.60 -24.73
C GLU A 424 16.04 -4.43 -25.97
N LYS A 425 15.15 -5.43 -25.82
CA LYS A 425 14.67 -6.26 -26.93
C LYS A 425 13.79 -5.50 -27.95
N ARG A 426 13.34 -4.28 -27.62
CA ARG A 426 12.52 -3.43 -28.51
C ARG A 426 13.34 -2.36 -29.25
N LYS A 427 14.56 -2.13 -28.82
CA LYS A 427 15.56 -1.29 -29.52
C LYS A 427 16.32 -2.12 -30.54
#